data_882f3f065446e3dec89eb468e57103e0
#
_entry.id   882f3f065446e3dec89eb468e57103e0
#
_cell.length_a   1.000
_cell.length_b   1.000
_cell.length_c   1.000
_cell.angle_alpha   90.00
_cell.angle_beta   90.00
_cell.angle_gamma   90.00
#
_symmetry.space_group_name_H-M   'P 1'
#
loop_
_entity.id
_entity.type
_entity.pdbx_description
1 polymer ?
#
loop_
_entity_poly.entity_id
_entity_poly.type
_entity_poly.pdbx_seq_one_letter_code
_entity_poly.pdbx_strand_id
1 'polypeptide(L)' 'MKVKDIVRVTSEAYIEVRSQGIGIWFGNNKTINECKYLECEIINVYLRDADKNVISVEVGRVDYD' A
#
# COMPACT_ATOMS: atom_id res chain seq x y z
N MET A 1 -8.90 -2.24 -8.47
CA MET A 1 -8.23 -1.05 -7.90
C MET A 1 -6.74 -1.35 -7.75
N LYS A 2 -5.91 -0.45 -8.20
CA LYS A 2 -4.46 -0.59 -8.08
C LYS A 2 -3.93 0.21 -6.89
N VAL A 3 -2.71 -0.11 -6.46
CA VAL A 3 -2.09 0.57 -5.31
C VAL A 3 -2.09 2.09 -5.50
N LYS A 4 -1.78 2.57 -6.70
CA LYS A 4 -1.78 4.02 -6.98
C LYS A 4 -3.13 4.68 -6.73
N ASP A 5 -4.22 3.97 -6.88
CA ASP A 5 -5.55 4.53 -6.71
C ASP A 5 -5.87 4.78 -5.24
N ILE A 6 -5.47 3.85 -4.35
CA ILE A 6 -5.73 4.02 -2.92
C ILE A 6 -4.86 5.12 -2.33
N VAL A 7 -3.61 5.24 -2.77
CA VAL A 7 -2.72 6.27 -2.26
C VAL A 7 -3.22 7.67 -2.62
N ARG A 8 -3.84 7.83 -3.79
CA ARG A 8 -4.38 9.12 -4.21
C ARG A 8 -5.51 9.62 -3.31
N VAL A 9 -6.35 8.71 -2.81
CA VAL A 9 -7.54 9.10 -2.03
C VAL A 9 -7.28 9.15 -0.53
N THR A 10 -6.10 8.72 -0.08
CA THR A 10 -5.76 8.65 1.34
C THR A 10 -4.64 9.62 1.68
N SER A 11 -4.86 10.92 1.42
CA SER A 11 -3.82 11.93 1.49
C SER A 11 -3.13 12.06 2.85
N GLU A 12 -3.83 11.72 3.93
CA GLU A 12 -3.33 11.87 5.30
C GLU A 12 -2.89 10.54 5.91
N ALA A 13 -3.13 9.43 5.23
CA ALA A 13 -2.85 8.11 5.78
C ALA A 13 -1.49 7.60 5.30
N TYR A 14 -0.89 6.74 6.13
CA TYR A 14 0.23 5.92 5.70
C TYR A 14 -0.31 4.63 5.10
N ILE A 15 0.36 4.17 4.06
CA ILE A 15 -0.04 2.96 3.34
C ILE A 15 1.08 1.93 3.47
N GLU A 16 0.72 0.75 3.94
CA GLU A 16 1.61 -0.41 3.92
C GLU A 16 1.16 -1.33 2.80
N VAL A 17 2.04 -1.61 1.86
CA VAL A 17 1.78 -2.60 0.81
C VAL A 17 2.34 -3.94 1.29
N ARG A 18 1.50 -4.98 1.26
CA ARG A 18 1.87 -6.31 1.70
C ARG A 18 1.64 -7.32 0.57
N SER A 19 2.53 -8.29 0.50
CA SER A 19 2.41 -9.42 -0.41
C SER A 19 2.70 -10.70 0.34
N GLN A 20 1.77 -11.63 0.34
CA GLN A 20 1.93 -12.95 0.99
C GLN A 20 2.35 -12.83 2.47
N GLY A 21 1.75 -11.87 3.19
CA GLY A 21 2.02 -11.68 4.62
C GLY A 21 3.27 -10.88 4.92
N ILE A 22 3.96 -10.37 3.91
CA ILE A 22 5.21 -9.62 4.09
C ILE A 22 4.99 -8.17 3.66
N GLY A 23 5.37 -7.21 4.50
CA GLY A 23 5.37 -5.81 4.13
C GLY A 23 6.47 -5.53 3.14
N ILE A 24 6.13 -4.96 1.98
CA ILE A 24 7.07 -4.72 0.89
C ILE A 24 7.27 -3.24 0.59
N TRP A 25 6.41 -2.37 1.10
CA TRP A 25 6.55 -0.93 0.98
C TRP A 25 5.73 -0.23 2.05
N PHE A 26 6.22 0.90 2.52
CA PHE A 26 5.52 1.73 3.49
C PHE A 26 5.78 3.20 3.18
N GLY A 27 4.72 3.98 3.11
CA GLY A 27 4.84 5.40 2.83
C GLY A 27 3.48 6.08 2.75
N ASN A 28 3.44 7.24 2.09
CA ASN A 28 2.21 8.00 1.91
C ASN A 28 2.21 8.64 0.51
N ASN A 29 1.22 9.51 0.24
CA ASN A 29 1.13 10.13 -1.08
C ASN A 29 2.30 11.06 -1.40
N LYS A 30 3.07 11.48 -0.42
CA LYS A 30 4.27 12.30 -0.65
C LYS A 30 5.46 11.46 -1.14
N THR A 31 5.47 10.19 -0.78
CA THR A 31 6.54 9.26 -1.14
C THR A 31 6.11 8.25 -2.19
N ILE A 32 4.95 8.45 -2.79
CA ILE A 32 4.36 7.48 -3.74
C ILE A 32 5.28 7.17 -4.92
N ASN A 33 6.07 8.15 -5.37
CA ASN A 33 6.98 7.95 -6.50
C ASN A 33 8.09 6.95 -6.22
N GLU A 34 8.32 6.63 -4.95
CA GLU A 34 9.32 5.65 -4.54
C GLU A 34 8.77 4.23 -4.52
N CYS A 35 7.46 4.08 -4.69
CA CYS A 35 6.80 2.77 -4.64
C CYS A 35 6.93 2.05 -5.97
N LYS A 36 7.45 0.82 -5.94
CA LYS A 36 7.58 -0.02 -7.12
C LYS A 36 6.32 -0.78 -7.48
N TYR A 37 5.29 -0.70 -6.63
CA TYR A 37 4.12 -1.57 -6.70
C TYR A 37 2.85 -0.83 -7.07
N LEU A 38 2.98 0.35 -7.66
CA LEU A 38 1.84 1.23 -7.99
C LEU A 38 0.83 0.58 -8.92
N GLU A 39 1.29 -0.28 -9.83
CA GLU A 39 0.44 -0.93 -10.81
C GLU A 39 -0.13 -2.27 -10.34
N CYS A 40 0.23 -2.72 -9.14
CA CYS A 40 -0.28 -3.98 -8.61
C CYS A 40 -1.76 -3.86 -8.25
N GLU A 41 -2.53 -4.89 -8.58
CA GLU A 41 -3.93 -4.97 -8.19
C GLU A 41 -4.06 -5.25 -6.70
N ILE A 42 -4.93 -4.53 -6.04
CA ILE A 42 -5.23 -4.73 -4.64
C ILE A 42 -6.24 -5.86 -4.50
N ILE A 43 -5.95 -6.82 -3.65
CA ILE A 43 -6.86 -7.93 -3.36
C ILE A 43 -7.54 -7.79 -2.01
N ASN A 44 -6.99 -6.97 -1.12
CA ASN A 44 -7.61 -6.71 0.19
C ASN A 44 -7.10 -5.39 0.75
N VAL A 45 -7.97 -4.70 1.49
CA VAL A 45 -7.63 -3.45 2.19
C VAL A 45 -8.17 -3.55 3.60
N TYR A 46 -7.34 -3.21 4.58
CA TYR A 46 -7.80 -3.19 5.97
C TYR A 46 -7.07 -2.12 6.77
N LEU A 47 -7.72 -1.66 7.83
CA LEU A 47 -7.13 -0.68 8.73
C LEU A 47 -6.18 -1.41 9.69
N ARG A 48 -4.90 -1.10 9.59
CA ARG A 48 -3.89 -1.74 10.42
C ARG A 48 -3.73 -1.07 11.78
N ASP A 49 -3.69 0.24 11.80
CA ASP A 49 -3.48 1.00 13.04
C ASP A 49 -4.24 2.32 12.95
N ALA A 50 -5.37 2.38 13.63
CA ALA A 50 -6.24 3.56 13.61
C ALA A 50 -5.58 4.77 14.27
N ASP A 51 -4.82 4.54 15.35
CA ASP A 51 -4.17 5.63 16.07
C ASP A 51 -3.07 6.30 15.25
N LYS A 52 -2.36 5.50 14.46
CA LYS A 52 -1.28 6.01 13.60
C LYS A 52 -1.72 6.27 12.18
N ASN A 53 -2.99 6.04 11.89
CA ASN A 53 -3.58 6.25 10.57
C ASN A 53 -2.87 5.44 9.49
N VAL A 54 -2.70 4.14 9.74
CA VAL A 54 -2.03 3.22 8.83
C VAL A 54 -3.06 2.28 8.21
N ILE A 55 -3.08 2.24 6.89
CA ILE A 55 -3.93 1.35 6.10
C ILE A 55 -3.03 0.34 5.41
N SER A 56 -3.37 -0.95 5.52
CA SER A 56 -2.66 -2.00 4.81
C SER A 56 -3.42 -2.37 3.54
N VAL A 57 -2.70 -2.47 2.45
CA VAL A 57 -3.24 -2.97 1.19
C VAL A 57 -2.47 -4.23 0.82
N GLU A 58 -3.20 -5.31 0.54
CA GLU A 58 -2.60 -6.56 0.15
C GLU A 58 -2.68 -6.73 -1.35
N VAL A 59 -1.55 -7.05 -1.96
CA VAL A 59 -1.47 -7.35 -3.38
C VAL A 59 -1.12 -8.83 -3.55
N GLY A 60 -1.27 -9.34 -4.76
CA GLY A 60 -0.89 -10.70 -5.07
C GLY A 60 0.62 -10.89 -5.02
N ARG A 61 1.06 -12.05 -5.47
CA ARG A 61 2.48 -12.36 -5.52
C ARG A 61 3.21 -11.36 -6.41
N VAL A 62 4.33 -10.86 -5.91
CA VAL A 62 5.21 -9.95 -6.67
C VAL A 62 6.59 -10.57 -6.77
N ASP A 63 7.32 -10.18 -7.82
CA ASP A 63 8.71 -10.60 -8.00
C ASP A 63 9.61 -9.59 -7.28
N TYR A 64 10.48 -10.10 -6.44
CA TYR A 64 11.47 -9.29 -5.72
C TYR A 64 12.79 -9.34 -6.49
N ASP A 65 13.07 -8.31 -7.21
CA ASP A 65 14.36 -8.20 -7.90
C ASP A 65 15.13 -7.00 -7.40
#